data_91ebd7c26c56a8248bdf54ac85cb79be
#
_entry.id   91ebd7c26c56a8248bdf54ac85cb79be
#
_cell.length_a   1.000
_cell.length_b   1.000
_cell.length_c   1.000
_cell.angle_alpha   90.00
_cell.angle_beta   90.00
_cell.angle_gamma   90.00
#
_symmetry.space_group_name_H-M   'P 1'
#
loop_
_entity.id
_entity.type
_entity.pdbx_description
1 polymer ?
#
loop_
_entity_poly.entity_id
_entity_poly.type
_entity_poly.pdbx_seq_one_letter_code
_entity_poly.pdbx_strand_id
1 'polypeptide(L)'
;LLMRTFSKIYGLAGLRVGYGIGHSDFVGSLEKVRQPFNLNAMAQAAAMAALNDDDHLNMSRKQNQKGSIFLEDALNRAGILCLQTAANFILIQVGDGARVTEVLKQIGVIVRPMGGYGLPEWIRVTIGTDEENERLQQGICQALERPMD
;
A
#
# COMPACT_ATOMS: atom_id res chain seq x y z
N LEU A 1 2.42 -5.25 -22.72
CA LEU A 1 2.98 -6.01 -21.60
C LEU A 1 2.08 -5.86 -20.37
N LEU A 2 1.56 -6.96 -19.83
CA LEU A 2 0.89 -7.02 -18.53
C LEU A 2 1.92 -7.34 -17.45
N MET A 3 2.07 -6.45 -16.45
CA MET A 3 3.02 -6.67 -15.37
C MET A 3 2.29 -7.02 -14.07
N ARG A 4 2.87 -7.93 -13.29
CA ARG A 4 2.41 -8.33 -11.96
C ARG A 4 3.57 -8.38 -10.98
N THR A 5 3.27 -8.14 -9.72
CA THR A 5 4.28 -8.15 -8.65
C THR A 5 3.87 -9.09 -7.52
N PHE A 6 4.84 -9.72 -6.92
CA PHE A 6 4.68 -10.47 -5.67
C PHE A 6 4.93 -9.61 -4.41
N SER A 7 5.24 -8.31 -4.60
CA SER A 7 5.61 -7.41 -3.49
C SER A 7 4.46 -6.94 -2.62
N LYS A 8 3.21 -7.15 -3.01
CA LYS A 8 2.03 -6.66 -2.30
C LYS A 8 1.25 -7.81 -1.68
N ILE A 9 0.15 -8.22 -2.28
CA ILE A 9 -0.77 -9.23 -1.74
C ILE A 9 -0.10 -10.57 -1.39
N TYR A 10 0.98 -10.94 -2.09
CA TYR A 10 1.74 -12.16 -1.80
C TYR A 10 2.79 -12.00 -0.69
N GLY A 11 3.01 -10.81 -0.15
CA GLY A 11 3.93 -10.57 0.97
C GLY A 11 5.43 -10.69 0.64
N LEU A 12 5.82 -10.85 -0.63
CA LEU A 12 7.19 -11.18 -1.03
C LEU A 12 8.02 -9.94 -1.47
N ALA A 13 7.76 -8.77 -0.91
CA ALA A 13 8.42 -7.52 -1.30
C ALA A 13 9.96 -7.60 -1.19
N GLY A 14 10.48 -8.27 -0.15
CA GLY A 14 11.91 -8.42 0.09
C GLY A 14 12.63 -9.30 -0.93
N LEU A 15 11.92 -10.20 -1.61
CA LEU A 15 12.49 -11.12 -2.59
C LEU A 15 12.66 -10.52 -3.99
N ARG A 16 12.15 -9.32 -4.23
CA ARG A 16 12.28 -8.57 -5.49
C ARG A 16 11.82 -9.34 -6.73
N VAL A 17 10.65 -10.00 -6.67
CA VAL A 17 10.10 -10.83 -7.73
C VAL A 17 8.79 -10.29 -8.29
N GLY A 18 8.65 -10.40 -9.59
CA GLY A 18 7.45 -10.08 -10.37
C GLY A 18 7.52 -10.78 -11.71
N TYR A 19 6.49 -10.65 -12.52
CA TYR A 19 6.47 -11.22 -13.86
C TYR A 19 5.73 -10.32 -14.84
N GLY A 20 6.02 -10.52 -16.12
CA GLY A 20 5.35 -9.86 -17.23
C GLY A 20 4.83 -10.87 -18.24
N ILE A 21 3.66 -10.60 -18.80
CA ILE A 21 3.06 -11.39 -19.88
C ILE A 21 2.88 -10.46 -21.08
N GLY A 22 3.36 -10.88 -22.25
CA GLY A 22 3.29 -10.07 -23.47
C GLY A 22 3.49 -10.90 -24.72
N HIS A 23 3.43 -10.22 -25.88
CA HIS A 23 3.74 -10.84 -27.16
C HIS A 23 5.18 -11.38 -27.19
N SER A 24 5.40 -12.54 -27.80
CA SER A 24 6.69 -13.23 -27.84
C SER A 24 7.84 -12.36 -28.33
N ASP A 25 7.64 -11.58 -29.38
CA ASP A 25 8.67 -10.72 -29.97
C ASP A 25 9.12 -9.62 -29.01
N PHE A 26 8.17 -9.06 -28.24
CA PHE A 26 8.44 -8.06 -27.23
C PHE A 26 9.20 -8.67 -26.04
N VAL A 27 8.73 -9.82 -25.54
CA VAL A 27 9.40 -10.56 -24.46
C VAL A 27 10.80 -10.98 -24.89
N GLY A 28 10.96 -11.50 -26.13
CA GLY A 28 12.26 -11.84 -26.69
C GLY A 28 13.22 -10.65 -26.81
N SER A 29 12.71 -9.45 -27.05
CA SER A 29 13.52 -8.23 -27.04
C SER A 29 13.97 -7.84 -25.61
N LEU A 30 13.12 -8.01 -24.60
CA LEU A 30 13.48 -7.79 -23.19
C LEU A 30 14.52 -8.80 -22.72
N GLU A 31 14.43 -10.07 -23.13
CA GLU A 31 15.42 -11.09 -22.76
C GLU A 31 16.83 -10.75 -23.25
N LYS A 32 16.99 -10.03 -24.37
CA LYS A 32 18.31 -9.60 -24.88
C LYS A 32 18.99 -8.55 -24.01
N VAL A 33 18.22 -7.77 -23.24
CA VAL A 33 18.75 -6.68 -22.38
C VAL A 33 18.65 -7.02 -20.89
N ARG A 34 18.11 -8.16 -20.55
CA ARG A 34 17.96 -8.64 -19.18
C ARG A 34 19.32 -8.88 -18.54
N GLN A 35 19.51 -8.42 -17.31
CA GLN A 35 20.71 -8.71 -16.55
C GLN A 35 20.80 -10.21 -16.21
N PRO A 36 21.99 -10.81 -16.33
CA PRO A 36 22.21 -12.19 -15.87
C PRO A 36 21.89 -12.30 -14.37
N PHE A 37 21.31 -13.44 -13.97
CA PHE A 37 21.00 -13.74 -12.56
C PHE A 37 20.08 -12.71 -11.87
N ASN A 38 19.26 -12.00 -12.62
CA ASN A 38 18.34 -10.98 -12.10
C ASN A 38 17.29 -11.52 -11.11
N LEU A 39 17.10 -12.83 -11.04
CA LEU A 39 16.13 -13.49 -10.15
C LEU A 39 16.79 -14.70 -9.47
N ASN A 40 16.88 -14.66 -8.13
CA ASN A 40 17.49 -15.73 -7.35
C ASN A 40 16.55 -16.94 -7.19
N ALA A 41 17.11 -18.12 -6.90
CA ALA A 41 16.35 -19.36 -6.77
C ALA A 41 15.32 -19.35 -5.64
N MET A 42 15.62 -18.67 -4.52
CA MET A 42 14.69 -18.54 -3.39
C MET A 42 13.44 -17.74 -3.78
N ALA A 43 13.63 -16.65 -4.52
CA ALA A 43 12.53 -15.83 -5.01
C ALA A 43 11.63 -16.63 -5.97
N GLN A 44 12.23 -17.46 -6.84
CA GLN A 44 11.47 -18.33 -7.75
C GLN A 44 10.65 -19.37 -6.99
N ALA A 45 11.27 -20.07 -6.04
CA ALA A 45 10.57 -21.08 -5.23
C ALA A 45 9.44 -20.47 -4.40
N ALA A 46 9.69 -19.32 -3.75
CA ALA A 46 8.68 -18.60 -2.98
C ALA A 46 7.52 -18.10 -3.84
N ALA A 47 7.80 -17.57 -5.04
CA ALA A 47 6.76 -17.10 -5.96
C ALA A 47 5.87 -18.27 -6.44
N MET A 48 6.46 -19.43 -6.74
CA MET A 48 5.69 -20.63 -7.11
C MET A 48 4.80 -21.12 -5.97
N ALA A 49 5.31 -21.14 -4.74
CA ALA A 49 4.52 -21.51 -3.57
C ALA A 49 3.37 -20.52 -3.34
N ALA A 50 3.64 -19.22 -3.42
CA ALA A 50 2.65 -18.16 -3.22
C ALA A 50 1.51 -18.16 -4.24
N LEU A 51 1.75 -18.62 -5.46
CA LEU A 51 0.70 -18.76 -6.48
C LEU A 51 -0.34 -19.84 -6.15
N ASN A 52 0.00 -20.79 -5.28
CA ASN A 52 -0.88 -21.86 -4.85
C ASN A 52 -1.46 -21.65 -3.42
N ASP A 53 -1.21 -20.48 -2.83
CA ASP A 53 -1.69 -20.13 -1.48
C ASP A 53 -2.93 -19.21 -1.57
N ASP A 54 -4.05 -19.82 -1.94
CA ASP A 54 -5.33 -19.11 -2.02
C ASP A 54 -5.82 -18.61 -0.65
N ASP A 55 -5.49 -19.33 0.42
CA ASP A 55 -5.89 -18.94 1.78
C ASP A 55 -5.24 -17.62 2.18
N HIS A 56 -3.93 -17.47 1.96
CA HIS A 56 -3.23 -16.21 2.19
C HIS A 56 -3.79 -15.07 1.33
N LEU A 57 -4.06 -15.32 0.05
CA LEU A 57 -4.64 -14.31 -0.84
C LEU A 57 -6.02 -13.83 -0.36
N ASN A 58 -6.88 -14.77 0.03
CA ASN A 58 -8.22 -14.46 0.51
C ASN A 58 -8.19 -13.74 1.86
N MET A 59 -7.32 -14.14 2.77
CA MET A 59 -7.11 -13.46 4.06
C MET A 59 -6.63 -12.02 3.84
N SER A 60 -5.61 -11.83 3.01
CA SER A 60 -5.05 -10.50 2.70
C SER A 60 -6.07 -9.57 2.05
N ARG A 61 -6.89 -10.08 1.12
CA ARG A 61 -7.98 -9.30 0.50
C ARG A 61 -9.04 -8.87 1.51
N LYS A 62 -9.50 -9.81 2.36
CA LYS A 62 -10.50 -9.53 3.39
C LYS A 62 -10.00 -8.48 4.39
N GLN A 63 -8.76 -8.61 4.84
CA GLN A 63 -8.16 -7.65 5.78
C GLN A 63 -8.05 -6.26 5.15
N ASN A 64 -7.55 -6.17 3.92
CA ASN A 64 -7.45 -4.89 3.21
C ASN A 64 -8.83 -4.25 2.99
N GLN A 65 -9.82 -5.02 2.58
CA GLN A 65 -11.19 -4.53 2.38
C GLN A 65 -11.82 -4.05 3.69
N LYS A 66 -11.68 -4.82 4.78
CA LYS A 66 -12.17 -4.43 6.11
C LYS A 66 -11.51 -3.13 6.57
N GLY A 67 -10.19 -3.04 6.43
CA GLY A 67 -9.43 -1.85 6.83
C GLY A 67 -9.76 -0.60 6.00
N SER A 68 -9.98 -0.74 4.68
CA SER A 68 -10.37 0.40 3.85
C SER A 68 -11.75 0.94 4.23
N ILE A 69 -12.74 0.06 4.42
CA ILE A 69 -14.09 0.45 4.86
C ILE A 69 -14.02 1.15 6.22
N PHE A 70 -13.30 0.58 7.19
CA PHE A 70 -13.14 1.18 8.50
C PHE A 70 -12.54 2.60 8.43
N LEU A 71 -11.45 2.77 7.69
CA LEU A 71 -10.79 4.08 7.55
C LEU A 71 -11.64 5.09 6.81
N GLU A 72 -12.29 4.69 5.70
CA GLU A 72 -13.18 5.57 4.93
C GLU A 72 -14.34 6.05 5.80
N ASP A 73 -15.00 5.16 6.53
CA ASP A 73 -16.12 5.50 7.40
C ASP A 73 -15.68 6.40 8.58
N ALA A 74 -14.56 6.07 9.21
CA ALA A 74 -14.06 6.84 10.35
C ALA A 74 -13.62 8.26 9.95
N LEU A 75 -12.90 8.39 8.82
CA LEU A 75 -12.47 9.70 8.30
C LEU A 75 -13.66 10.54 7.84
N ASN A 76 -14.64 9.93 7.17
CA ASN A 76 -15.85 10.63 6.74
C ASN A 76 -16.66 11.16 7.93
N ARG A 77 -16.82 10.36 9.01
CA ARG A 77 -17.48 10.83 10.25
C ARG A 77 -16.75 12.02 10.87
N ALA A 78 -15.41 12.01 10.85
CA ALA A 78 -14.59 13.13 11.33
C ALA A 78 -14.57 14.34 10.37
N GLY A 79 -15.26 14.29 9.24
CA GLY A 79 -15.28 15.34 8.21
C GLY A 79 -13.94 15.51 7.50
N ILE A 80 -13.17 14.43 7.37
CA ILE A 80 -11.86 14.38 6.72
C ILE A 80 -12.02 13.72 5.35
N LEU A 81 -11.69 14.43 4.28
CA LEU A 81 -11.79 13.91 2.92
C LEU A 81 -10.73 12.83 2.66
N CYS A 82 -11.18 11.68 2.18
CA CYS A 82 -10.32 10.63 1.66
C CYS A 82 -10.82 10.14 0.30
N LEU A 83 -9.91 9.59 -0.50
CA LEU A 83 -10.28 9.03 -1.80
C LEU A 83 -10.55 7.53 -1.67
N GLN A 84 -11.65 7.06 -2.26
CA GLN A 84 -11.92 5.63 -2.39
C GLN A 84 -10.75 4.90 -3.07
N THR A 85 -10.44 3.73 -2.58
CA THR A 85 -9.28 2.99 -3.06
C THR A 85 -9.59 1.53 -3.40
N ALA A 86 -8.96 1.03 -4.46
CA ALA A 86 -8.89 -0.40 -4.76
C ALA A 86 -7.46 -0.96 -4.46
N ALA A 87 -6.60 -0.14 -3.86
CA ALA A 87 -5.23 -0.50 -3.51
C ALA A 87 -5.10 -0.89 -2.03
N ASN A 88 -3.87 -1.09 -1.56
CA ASN A 88 -3.56 -1.31 -0.16
C ASN A 88 -3.16 -0.02 0.57
N PHE A 89 -3.59 1.12 0.08
CA PHE A 89 -3.36 2.44 0.67
C PHE A 89 -4.52 3.37 0.35
N ILE A 90 -4.68 4.41 1.15
CA ILE A 90 -5.68 5.46 1.00
C ILE A 90 -4.99 6.83 0.94
N LEU A 91 -5.52 7.76 0.15
CA LEU A 91 -5.12 9.17 0.14
C LEU A 91 -6.07 9.98 1.02
N ILE A 92 -5.52 10.78 1.91
CA ILE A 92 -6.24 11.56 2.90
C ILE A 92 -5.83 13.02 2.77
N GLN A 93 -6.81 13.93 2.67
CA GLN A 93 -6.57 15.37 2.64
C GLN A 93 -6.47 15.90 4.08
N VAL A 94 -5.31 16.44 4.41
CA VAL A 94 -4.98 16.90 5.78
C VAL A 94 -4.57 18.38 5.84
N GLY A 95 -4.66 19.09 4.72
CA GLY A 95 -4.30 20.51 4.59
C GLY A 95 -2.79 20.73 4.47
N ASP A 96 -2.00 20.29 5.44
CA ASP A 96 -0.53 20.32 5.40
C ASP A 96 0.03 18.91 5.64
N GLY A 97 0.29 18.22 4.53
CA GLY A 97 0.77 16.84 4.55
C GLY A 97 2.13 16.68 5.22
N ALA A 98 3.01 17.68 5.10
CA ALA A 98 4.33 17.65 5.74
C ALA A 98 4.21 17.78 7.26
N ARG A 99 3.48 18.76 7.74
CA ARG A 99 3.22 18.98 9.18
C ARG A 99 2.56 17.75 9.83
N VAL A 100 1.48 17.26 9.22
CA VAL A 100 0.76 16.10 9.77
C VAL A 100 1.64 14.86 9.79
N THR A 101 2.47 14.64 8.77
CA THR A 101 3.44 13.53 8.75
C THR A 101 4.40 13.61 9.94
N GLU A 102 4.94 14.79 10.28
CA GLU A 102 5.87 14.93 11.42
C GLU A 102 5.14 14.72 12.77
N VAL A 103 3.90 15.20 12.92
CA VAL A 103 3.10 14.93 14.12
C VAL A 103 2.84 13.44 14.30
N LEU A 104 2.41 12.76 13.25
CA LEU A 104 2.16 11.32 13.27
C LEU A 104 3.42 10.50 13.59
N LYS A 105 4.56 10.92 13.05
CA LYS A 105 5.85 10.29 13.31
C LYS A 105 6.26 10.35 14.79
N GLN A 106 5.95 11.44 15.49
CA GLN A 106 6.24 11.58 16.93
C GLN A 106 5.48 10.54 17.78
N ILE A 107 4.34 10.08 17.33
CA ILE A 107 3.56 9.03 17.99
C ILE A 107 3.80 7.63 17.37
N GLY A 108 4.84 7.50 16.51
CA GLY A 108 5.25 6.25 15.87
C GLY A 108 4.37 5.78 14.72
N VAL A 109 3.59 6.69 14.11
CA VAL A 109 2.79 6.42 12.90
C VAL A 109 3.51 7.02 11.69
N ILE A 110 3.99 6.16 10.79
CA ILE A 110 4.76 6.58 9.62
C ILE A 110 3.87 6.57 8.38
N VAL A 111 3.68 7.74 7.78
CA VAL A 111 2.89 7.94 6.57
C VAL A 111 3.76 8.57 5.47
N ARG A 112 3.24 8.68 4.27
CA ARG A 112 3.95 9.33 3.16
C ARG A 112 3.32 10.69 2.81
N PRO A 113 4.04 11.81 2.99
CA PRO A 113 3.58 13.09 2.48
C PRO A 113 3.61 13.08 0.94
N MET A 114 2.63 13.71 0.32
CA MET A 114 2.45 13.66 -1.13
C MET A 114 2.93 14.93 -1.85
N GLY A 115 3.61 15.84 -1.16
CA GLY A 115 4.15 17.07 -1.74
C GLY A 115 5.07 16.84 -2.94
N GLY A 116 5.91 15.81 -2.92
CA GLY A 116 6.78 15.44 -4.04
C GLY A 116 6.03 14.96 -5.30
N TYR A 117 4.72 14.75 -5.21
CA TYR A 117 3.82 14.39 -6.30
C TYR A 117 2.89 15.56 -6.70
N GLY A 118 3.15 16.76 -6.22
CA GLY A 118 2.31 17.94 -6.48
C GLY A 118 1.02 18.01 -5.66
N LEU A 119 0.93 17.22 -4.58
CA LEU A 119 -0.24 17.14 -3.69
C LEU A 119 0.16 17.47 -2.23
N PRO A 120 0.59 18.71 -1.92
CA PRO A 120 1.13 19.06 -0.60
C PRO A 120 0.11 18.94 0.54
N GLU A 121 -1.17 19.03 0.24
CA GLU A 121 -2.27 18.92 1.21
C GLU A 121 -2.61 17.46 1.58
N TRP A 122 -1.97 16.47 0.94
CA TRP A 122 -2.33 15.07 1.05
C TRP A 122 -1.24 14.24 1.69
N ILE A 123 -1.68 13.19 2.39
CA ILE A 123 -0.82 12.08 2.82
C ILE A 123 -1.35 10.78 2.20
N ARG A 124 -0.43 9.85 1.97
CA ARG A 124 -0.75 8.46 1.60
C ARG A 124 -0.48 7.54 2.76
N VAL A 125 -1.46 6.75 3.10
CA VAL A 125 -1.43 5.85 4.25
C VAL A 125 -1.65 4.41 3.78
N THR A 126 -0.84 3.48 4.26
CA THR A 126 -1.05 2.05 4.03
C THR A 126 -2.19 1.56 4.93
N ILE A 127 -3.09 0.75 4.38
CA ILE A 127 -4.12 0.05 5.14
C ILE A 127 -3.44 -1.10 5.88
N GLY A 128 -3.53 -1.10 7.20
CA GLY A 128 -2.87 -2.04 8.10
C GLY A 128 -3.81 -3.06 8.74
N THR A 129 -3.38 -3.58 9.88
CA THR A 129 -4.22 -4.36 10.80
C THR A 129 -5.29 -3.49 11.45
N ASP A 130 -6.24 -4.09 12.15
CA ASP A 130 -7.27 -3.33 12.88
C ASP A 130 -6.64 -2.34 13.87
N GLU A 131 -5.68 -2.80 14.68
CA GLU A 131 -4.96 -1.98 15.66
C GLU A 131 -4.16 -0.83 15.02
N GLU A 132 -3.51 -1.10 13.88
CA GLU A 132 -2.76 -0.08 13.15
C GLU A 132 -3.68 0.98 12.55
N ASN A 133 -4.84 0.57 12.02
CA ASN A 133 -5.83 1.47 11.45
C ASN A 133 -6.49 2.35 12.53
N GLU A 134 -6.81 1.79 13.69
CA GLU A 134 -7.32 2.54 14.85
C GLU A 134 -6.30 3.57 15.34
N ARG A 135 -5.04 3.16 15.50
CA ARG A 135 -3.96 4.07 15.90
C ARG A 135 -3.74 5.20 14.90
N LEU A 136 -3.83 4.90 13.61
CA LEU A 136 -3.76 5.89 12.54
C LEU A 136 -4.90 6.89 12.64
N GLN A 137 -6.15 6.43 12.74
CA GLN A 137 -7.33 7.27 12.88
C GLN A 137 -7.19 8.23 14.06
N GLN A 138 -6.85 7.71 15.23
CA GLN A 138 -6.63 8.51 16.44
C GLN A 138 -5.56 9.58 16.22
N GLY A 139 -4.43 9.20 15.64
CA GLY A 139 -3.34 10.12 15.34
C GLY A 139 -3.72 11.23 14.35
N ILE A 140 -4.49 10.91 13.31
CA ILE A 140 -4.97 11.91 12.35
C ILE A 140 -5.96 12.87 13.01
N CYS A 141 -6.94 12.37 13.77
CA CYS A 141 -7.89 13.20 14.50
C CYS A 141 -7.18 14.15 15.47
N GLN A 142 -6.19 13.65 16.22
CA GLN A 142 -5.36 14.46 17.11
C GLN A 142 -4.58 15.53 16.33
N ALA A 143 -3.92 15.17 15.21
CA ALA A 143 -3.11 16.10 14.41
C ALA A 143 -3.95 17.19 13.75
N LEU A 144 -5.23 16.94 13.50
CA LEU A 144 -6.18 17.87 12.87
C LEU A 144 -7.17 18.51 13.86
N GLU A 145 -7.05 18.23 15.15
CA GLU A 145 -7.95 18.71 16.21
C GLU A 145 -9.43 18.38 15.92
N ARG A 146 -9.68 17.18 15.40
CA ARG A 146 -11.02 16.67 15.08
C ARG A 146 -11.53 15.72 16.15
N PRO A 147 -12.86 15.67 16.39
CA PRO A 147 -13.43 14.71 17.33
C PRO A 147 -13.17 13.26 16.89
N MET A 148 -13.06 12.39 17.85
CA MET A 148 -13.03 10.93 17.68
C MET A 148 -14.41 10.39 18.04
N ASP A 149 -15.33 10.36 17.11
CA ASP A 149 -16.67 9.78 17.30
C ASP A 149 -16.71 8.35 16.72
#